data_17b9904e4d6c7e95fd5508abbc104f56
#
_entry.id   17b9904e4d6c7e95fd5508abbc104f56
#
_cell.length_a   1.000
_cell.length_b   1.000
_cell.length_c   1.000
_cell.angle_alpha   90.00
_cell.angle_beta   90.00
_cell.angle_gamma   90.00
#
_symmetry.space_group_name_H-M   'P 1'
#
loop_
_entity.id
_entity.type
_entity.pdbx_description
1 polymer ?
#
loop_
_entity_poly.entity_id
_entity_poly.type
_entity_poly.pdbx_seq_one_letter_code
_entity_poly.pdbx_strand_id
1 'polypeptide(L)'
;MLSVIIPTYKPGAYVEQCLQSVFGQTLTPDHYEVIIILNGDRDPYYDWLNDYIATQAPHGLATHLLYSATPGVSNARNCGIEAAQGDHLIFLDDDDWLSPCYLEELHAACAEGTIVVANAISFNETSGKEEDNFLTNAFRQATETLPTPEGGVNLTKSRRFLSVIVAKSIPRSMIADHRFSTKFRLGEDSLFMTALTNNLQHLRFTSPASVYYIRKRNTSASRSSISFRKQVHNSLALTGAYIRLYMKDARGYDALFFLTRIAASLRKMLAKKYRTI
;
A
#
# COMPACT_ATOMS: atom_id res chain seq x y z
N MET A 1 10.51 -15.10 -3.10
CA MET A 1 11.24 -13.79 -3.03
C MET A 1 10.24 -12.64 -2.92
N LEU A 2 10.57 -11.59 -2.17
CA LEU A 2 9.74 -10.38 -2.03
C LEU A 2 10.27 -9.26 -2.92
N SER A 3 9.39 -8.40 -3.46
CA SER A 3 9.76 -7.13 -4.10
C SER A 3 9.19 -5.96 -3.29
N VAL A 4 10.06 -5.12 -2.75
CA VAL A 4 9.67 -3.89 -2.03
C VAL A 4 9.68 -2.73 -3.02
N ILE A 5 8.50 -2.18 -3.31
CA ILE A 5 8.28 -1.11 -4.28
C ILE A 5 8.11 0.21 -3.53
N ILE A 6 9.01 1.17 -3.81
CA ILE A 6 9.06 2.47 -3.14
C ILE A 6 8.88 3.58 -4.18
N PRO A 7 7.64 4.08 -4.37
CA PRO A 7 7.41 5.25 -5.20
C PRO A 7 7.92 6.50 -4.49
N THR A 8 8.75 7.32 -5.13
CA THR A 8 9.25 8.56 -4.55
C THR A 8 9.06 9.75 -5.48
N TYR A 9 8.67 10.88 -4.92
CA TYR A 9 8.47 12.14 -5.64
C TYR A 9 9.07 13.29 -4.85
N LYS A 10 10.08 13.96 -5.43
CA LYS A 10 10.82 15.03 -4.74
C LYS A 10 11.28 14.60 -3.36
N PRO A 11 12.09 13.53 -3.28
CA PRO A 11 12.51 12.96 -2.00
C PRO A 11 13.22 13.99 -1.15
N GLY A 12 12.87 13.99 0.15
CA GLY A 12 13.55 14.76 1.19
C GLY A 12 14.20 13.82 2.21
N ALA A 13 14.53 14.32 3.38
CA ALA A 13 15.20 13.57 4.45
C ALA A 13 14.43 12.29 4.90
N TYR A 14 13.14 12.19 4.64
CA TYR A 14 12.34 11.04 5.06
C TYR A 14 12.70 9.76 4.30
N VAL A 15 13.09 9.88 3.02
CA VAL A 15 13.43 8.71 2.21
C VAL A 15 14.66 7.98 2.75
N GLU A 16 15.58 8.67 3.42
CA GLU A 16 16.73 8.04 4.07
C GLU A 16 16.29 7.08 5.17
N GLN A 17 15.38 7.51 6.05
CA GLN A 17 14.82 6.62 7.09
C GLN A 17 14.04 5.46 6.49
N CYS A 18 13.27 5.70 5.44
CA CYS A 18 12.57 4.67 4.70
C CYS A 18 13.55 3.61 4.18
N LEU A 19 14.57 4.02 3.43
CA LEU A 19 15.57 3.13 2.85
C LEU A 19 16.40 2.42 3.94
N GLN A 20 16.83 3.12 4.99
CA GLN A 20 17.55 2.50 6.12
C GLN A 20 16.70 1.40 6.77
N SER A 21 15.39 1.59 6.92
CA SER A 21 14.52 0.59 7.50
C SER A 21 14.38 -0.67 6.62
N VAL A 22 14.47 -0.52 5.31
CA VAL A 22 14.45 -1.66 4.36
C VAL A 22 15.82 -2.33 4.27
N PHE A 23 16.89 -1.55 4.30
CA PHE A 23 18.26 -2.07 4.27
C PHE A 23 18.66 -2.77 5.58
N GLY A 24 18.04 -2.40 6.70
CA GLY A 24 18.25 -2.99 8.04
C GLY A 24 17.31 -4.13 8.41
N GLN A 25 16.67 -4.78 7.44
CA GLN A 25 15.78 -5.91 7.72
C GLN A 25 16.54 -7.15 8.17
N THR A 26 15.90 -7.97 9.02
CA THR A 26 16.47 -9.26 9.48
C THR A 26 16.41 -10.34 8.40
N LEU A 27 15.53 -10.19 7.40
CA LEU A 27 15.48 -11.07 6.23
C LEU A 27 16.77 -10.91 5.41
N THR A 28 17.38 -12.03 5.02
CA THR A 28 18.63 -12.01 4.24
C THR A 28 18.44 -11.43 2.85
N PRO A 29 19.45 -10.74 2.29
CA PRO A 29 19.36 -10.00 1.02
C PRO A 29 18.94 -10.81 -0.21
N ASP A 30 19.17 -12.12 -0.21
CA ASP A 30 18.81 -13.04 -1.30
C ASP A 30 17.31 -13.37 -1.37
N HIS A 31 16.54 -13.01 -0.33
CA HIS A 31 15.11 -13.25 -0.26
C HIS A 31 14.24 -12.05 -0.64
N TYR A 32 14.83 -10.89 -0.89
CA TYR A 32 14.07 -9.72 -1.35
C TYR A 32 14.88 -8.81 -2.27
N GLU A 33 14.17 -8.00 -3.01
CA GLU A 33 14.71 -6.90 -3.81
C GLU A 33 14.03 -5.58 -3.44
N VAL A 34 14.68 -4.46 -3.73
CA VAL A 34 14.16 -3.11 -3.51
C VAL A 34 14.09 -2.39 -4.86
N ILE A 35 12.91 -1.87 -5.20
CA ILE A 35 12.66 -1.14 -6.43
C ILE A 35 12.19 0.26 -6.07
N ILE A 36 13.05 1.24 -6.27
CA ILE A 36 12.80 2.65 -6.00
C ILE A 36 12.41 3.32 -7.30
N ILE A 37 11.29 4.00 -7.35
CA ILE A 37 10.81 4.67 -8.55
C ILE A 37 10.76 6.17 -8.30
N LEU A 38 11.79 6.89 -8.78
CA LEU A 38 11.76 8.35 -8.82
C LEU A 38 10.81 8.78 -9.94
N ASN A 39 9.73 9.49 -9.57
CA ASN A 39 8.75 9.96 -10.55
C ASN A 39 8.64 11.50 -10.55
N GLY A 40 8.51 12.07 -11.77
CA GLY A 40 8.47 13.52 -11.99
C GLY A 40 9.84 14.12 -12.27
N ASP A 41 10.29 15.09 -11.47
CA ASP A 41 11.57 15.76 -11.70
C ASP A 41 12.75 14.82 -11.43
N ARG A 42 13.67 14.71 -12.41
CA ARG A 42 14.86 13.88 -12.30
C ARG A 42 15.91 14.53 -11.40
N ASP A 43 16.22 15.78 -11.69
CA ASP A 43 17.26 16.52 -10.99
C ASP A 43 16.68 17.40 -9.87
N PRO A 44 17.38 17.55 -8.75
CA PRO A 44 18.69 16.99 -8.39
C PRO A 44 18.62 15.60 -7.73
N TYR A 45 17.52 14.90 -7.80
CA TYR A 45 17.20 13.76 -6.93
C TYR A 45 17.82 12.45 -7.37
N TYR A 46 17.94 12.22 -8.70
CA TYR A 46 18.34 10.90 -9.21
C TYR A 46 19.78 10.55 -8.83
N ASP A 47 20.71 11.46 -9.05
CA ASP A 47 22.12 11.20 -8.78
C ASP A 47 22.36 11.06 -7.26
N TRP A 48 21.70 11.89 -6.44
CA TRP A 48 21.75 11.76 -4.98
C TRP A 48 21.20 10.41 -4.48
N LEU A 49 20.04 9.95 -5.01
CA LEU A 49 19.49 8.65 -4.65
C LEU A 49 20.42 7.51 -5.08
N ASN A 50 20.99 7.60 -6.30
CA ASN A 50 21.91 6.60 -6.81
C ASN A 50 23.16 6.48 -5.93
N ASP A 51 23.76 7.59 -5.53
CA ASP A 51 24.92 7.63 -4.63
C ASP A 51 24.57 7.11 -3.23
N TYR A 52 23.40 7.47 -2.72
CA TYR A 52 22.90 6.96 -1.45
C TYR A 52 22.74 5.44 -1.46
N ILE A 53 22.11 4.89 -2.48
CA ILE A 53 21.94 3.44 -2.66
C ILE A 53 23.30 2.75 -2.76
N ALA A 54 24.21 3.28 -3.59
CA ALA A 54 25.53 2.69 -3.79
C ALA A 54 26.35 2.61 -2.49
N THR A 55 26.13 3.54 -1.56
CA THR A 55 26.88 3.62 -0.30
C THR A 55 26.20 2.94 0.88
N GLN A 56 24.87 2.84 0.89
CA GLN A 56 24.10 2.38 2.05
C GLN A 56 23.42 1.02 1.86
N ALA A 57 23.20 0.56 0.63
CA ALA A 57 22.53 -0.72 0.40
C ALA A 57 23.46 -1.88 0.88
N PRO A 58 22.90 -2.90 1.55
CA PRO A 58 23.65 -4.08 1.97
C PRO A 58 24.27 -4.80 0.77
N HIS A 59 25.47 -5.32 0.97
CA HIS A 59 26.14 -6.11 -0.06
C HIS A 59 25.27 -7.33 -0.43
N GLY A 60 25.05 -7.53 -1.72
CA GLY A 60 24.24 -8.61 -2.25
C GLY A 60 22.74 -8.35 -2.34
N LEU A 61 22.25 -7.23 -1.80
CA LEU A 61 20.84 -6.84 -1.95
C LEU A 61 20.61 -6.27 -3.36
N ALA A 62 19.73 -6.90 -4.12
CA ALA A 62 19.28 -6.39 -5.42
C ALA A 62 18.47 -5.08 -5.20
N THR A 63 19.05 -3.95 -5.59
CA THR A 63 18.42 -2.62 -5.44
C THR A 63 18.42 -1.90 -6.79
N HIS A 64 17.23 -1.49 -7.23
CA HIS A 64 16.99 -0.87 -8.52
C HIS A 64 16.44 0.54 -8.36
N LEU A 65 17.10 1.52 -8.95
CA LEU A 65 16.58 2.88 -9.08
C LEU A 65 16.04 3.09 -10.50
N LEU A 66 14.74 3.25 -10.61
CA LEU A 66 14.04 3.52 -11.85
C LEU A 66 13.61 4.98 -11.92
N TYR A 67 13.56 5.53 -13.12
CA TYR A 67 13.06 6.88 -13.36
C TYR A 67 11.83 6.88 -14.26
N SER A 68 10.81 7.65 -13.87
CA SER A 68 9.63 7.92 -14.68
C SER A 68 9.39 9.43 -14.75
N ALA A 69 9.43 10.01 -15.94
CA ALA A 69 9.13 11.43 -16.15
C ALA A 69 7.67 11.80 -15.86
N THR A 70 6.78 10.81 -15.81
CA THR A 70 5.36 11.03 -15.53
C THR A 70 5.11 11.04 -14.01
N PRO A 71 4.75 12.18 -13.39
CA PRO A 71 4.50 12.23 -11.98
C PRO A 71 3.20 11.50 -11.59
N GLY A 72 3.17 10.96 -10.38
CA GLY A 72 2.00 10.32 -9.79
C GLY A 72 2.28 8.95 -9.19
N VAL A 73 1.81 8.76 -7.94
CA VAL A 73 2.06 7.54 -7.17
C VAL A 73 1.55 6.27 -7.86
N SER A 74 0.38 6.33 -8.50
CA SER A 74 -0.18 5.20 -9.27
C SER A 74 0.73 4.80 -10.44
N ASN A 75 1.28 5.78 -11.17
CA ASN A 75 2.21 5.52 -12.26
C ASN A 75 3.51 4.88 -11.73
N ALA A 76 4.09 5.44 -10.68
CA ALA A 76 5.30 4.91 -10.06
C ALA A 76 5.09 3.48 -9.54
N ARG A 77 3.98 3.20 -8.85
CA ARG A 77 3.65 1.84 -8.40
C ARG A 77 3.49 0.88 -9.56
N ASN A 78 2.89 1.30 -10.68
CA ASN A 78 2.77 0.47 -11.88
C ASN A 78 4.14 0.15 -12.50
N CYS A 79 5.04 1.13 -12.58
CA CYS A 79 6.42 0.88 -13.02
C CYS A 79 7.12 -0.14 -12.09
N GLY A 80 6.91 -0.03 -10.79
CA GLY A 80 7.45 -0.99 -9.83
C GLY A 80 6.87 -2.41 -9.99
N ILE A 81 5.55 -2.54 -10.24
CA ILE A 81 4.92 -3.83 -10.54
C ILE A 81 5.54 -4.49 -11.78
N GLU A 82 5.80 -3.69 -12.82
CA GLU A 82 6.37 -4.18 -14.08
C GLU A 82 7.83 -4.64 -13.93
N ALA A 83 8.59 -3.97 -13.06
CA ALA A 83 10.00 -4.30 -12.81
C ALA A 83 10.18 -5.45 -11.79
N ALA A 84 9.17 -5.72 -10.96
CA ALA A 84 9.25 -6.67 -9.86
C ALA A 84 9.50 -8.10 -10.34
N GLN A 85 10.48 -8.77 -9.74
CA GLN A 85 10.84 -10.17 -10.00
C GLN A 85 10.34 -11.12 -8.89
N GLY A 86 10.06 -10.59 -7.71
CA GLY A 86 9.57 -11.37 -6.56
C GLY A 86 8.17 -11.95 -6.77
N ASP A 87 7.88 -13.03 -6.06
CA ASP A 87 6.58 -13.69 -6.11
C ASP A 87 5.51 -12.94 -5.33
N HIS A 88 5.94 -12.08 -4.40
CA HIS A 88 5.07 -11.24 -3.58
C HIS A 88 5.57 -9.79 -3.59
N LEU A 89 4.63 -8.84 -3.71
CA LEU A 89 4.91 -7.43 -3.78
C LEU A 89 4.49 -6.73 -2.48
N ILE A 90 5.34 -5.81 -2.04
CA ILE A 90 5.13 -4.95 -0.87
C ILE A 90 5.26 -3.50 -1.35
N PHE A 91 4.30 -2.65 -0.99
CA PHE A 91 4.35 -1.22 -1.30
C PHE A 91 4.69 -0.44 -0.03
N LEU A 92 5.71 0.38 -0.12
CA LEU A 92 6.20 1.23 0.96
C LEU A 92 6.27 2.67 0.48
N ASP A 93 5.52 3.56 1.12
CA ASP A 93 5.57 4.99 0.80
C ASP A 93 6.90 5.59 1.32
N ASP A 94 7.50 6.52 0.59
CA ASP A 94 8.86 7.03 0.83
C ASP A 94 9.01 7.88 2.10
N ASP A 95 7.92 8.20 2.76
CA ASP A 95 7.89 8.89 4.04
C ASP A 95 7.58 7.98 5.25
N ASP A 96 7.34 6.70 5.00
CA ASP A 96 7.06 5.67 6.01
C ASP A 96 8.29 4.78 6.25
N TRP A 97 8.24 3.89 7.25
CA TRP A 97 9.33 2.94 7.54
C TRP A 97 8.81 1.65 8.17
N LEU A 98 9.69 0.65 8.24
CA LEU A 98 9.39 -0.72 8.67
C LEU A 98 10.10 -1.08 9.98
N SER A 99 9.49 -1.94 10.80
CA SER A 99 10.20 -2.60 11.91
C SER A 99 11.26 -3.58 11.36
N PRO A 100 12.32 -3.91 12.13
CA PRO A 100 13.40 -4.78 11.63
C PRO A 100 12.97 -6.18 11.17
N CYS A 101 11.97 -6.78 11.81
CA CYS A 101 11.46 -8.13 11.47
C CYS A 101 10.35 -8.14 10.41
N TYR A 102 10.00 -6.98 9.84
CA TYR A 102 8.82 -6.81 8.99
C TYR A 102 8.84 -7.73 7.75
N LEU A 103 9.93 -7.71 6.99
CA LEU A 103 10.04 -8.53 5.77
C LEU A 103 10.17 -10.02 6.09
N GLU A 104 10.85 -10.38 7.17
CA GLU A 104 11.03 -11.77 7.60
C GLU A 104 9.68 -12.42 7.93
N GLU A 105 8.85 -11.75 8.73
CA GLU A 105 7.54 -12.28 9.09
C GLU A 105 6.56 -12.33 7.90
N LEU A 106 6.58 -11.32 7.02
CA LEU A 106 5.80 -11.38 5.80
C LEU A 106 6.24 -12.54 4.91
N HIS A 107 7.55 -12.72 4.72
CA HIS A 107 8.11 -13.80 3.91
C HIS A 107 7.71 -15.18 4.43
N ALA A 108 7.83 -15.39 5.74
CA ALA A 108 7.45 -16.64 6.39
C ALA A 108 5.96 -17.00 6.23
N ALA A 109 5.08 -15.99 6.12
CA ALA A 109 3.64 -16.19 6.01
C ALA A 109 3.12 -16.20 4.56
N CYS A 110 3.99 -15.92 3.56
CA CYS A 110 3.62 -15.88 2.14
C CYS A 110 3.08 -17.23 1.64
N ALA A 111 2.00 -17.20 0.89
CA ALA A 111 1.43 -18.35 0.18
C ALA A 111 0.60 -17.88 -1.01
N GLU A 112 0.37 -18.76 -1.97
CA GLU A 112 -0.49 -18.49 -3.12
C GLU A 112 -1.94 -18.18 -2.66
N GLY A 113 -2.62 -17.28 -3.35
CA GLY A 113 -3.98 -16.85 -3.00
C GLY A 113 -4.10 -16.12 -1.65
N THR A 114 -2.99 -15.83 -0.98
CA THR A 114 -2.96 -15.27 0.38
C THR A 114 -2.35 -13.87 0.39
N ILE A 115 -3.10 -12.89 0.90
CA ILE A 115 -2.54 -11.60 1.30
C ILE A 115 -2.10 -11.69 2.76
N VAL A 116 -0.83 -11.38 3.04
CA VAL A 116 -0.32 -11.30 4.40
C VAL A 116 -0.42 -9.86 4.86
N VAL A 117 -1.05 -9.63 6.00
CA VAL A 117 -1.28 -8.31 6.60
C VAL A 117 -0.40 -8.13 7.83
N ALA A 118 0.36 -7.06 7.86
CA ALA A 118 1.15 -6.65 9.03
C ALA A 118 0.41 -5.57 9.84
N ASN A 119 0.86 -5.40 11.08
CA ASN A 119 0.40 -4.30 11.91
C ASN A 119 0.79 -2.95 11.28
N ALA A 120 -0.02 -1.91 11.49
CA ALA A 120 0.28 -0.56 11.01
C ALA A 120 0.04 0.45 12.13
N ILE A 121 1.08 1.17 12.53
CA ILE A 121 1.04 2.17 13.60
C ILE A 121 1.32 3.55 13.00
N SER A 122 0.59 4.56 13.43
CA SER A 122 0.90 5.94 13.05
C SER A 122 1.95 6.54 13.97
N PHE A 123 2.90 7.26 13.40
CA PHE A 123 3.85 8.07 14.15
C PHE A 123 3.55 9.54 13.92
N ASN A 124 3.23 10.25 14.98
CA ASN A 124 2.96 11.68 14.93
C ASN A 124 4.26 12.45 15.07
N GLU A 125 4.73 13.05 13.98
CA GLU A 125 6.00 13.78 13.91
C GLU A 125 6.06 14.98 14.88
N THR A 126 4.91 15.63 15.12
CA THR A 126 4.85 16.80 16.01
C THR A 126 5.01 16.41 17.48
N SER A 127 4.40 15.31 17.90
CA SER A 127 4.46 14.84 19.30
C SER A 127 5.60 13.85 19.57
N GLY A 128 6.22 13.28 18.52
CA GLY A 128 7.21 12.21 18.62
C GLY A 128 6.63 10.90 19.15
N LYS A 129 5.30 10.68 19.07
CA LYS A 129 4.64 9.53 19.67
C LYS A 129 3.97 8.63 18.63
N GLU A 130 3.94 7.36 18.94
CA GLU A 130 3.11 6.38 18.24
C GLU A 130 1.64 6.54 18.62
N GLU A 131 0.76 6.35 17.67
CA GLU A 131 -0.69 6.47 17.81
C GLU A 131 -1.38 5.34 17.07
N ASP A 132 -2.39 4.77 17.70
CA ASP A 132 -3.28 3.83 17.02
C ASP A 132 -4.00 4.51 15.85
N ASN A 133 -4.20 3.76 14.79
CA ASN A 133 -5.00 4.18 13.65
C ASN A 133 -6.08 3.14 13.33
N PHE A 134 -6.84 3.36 12.26
CA PHE A 134 -7.91 2.43 11.90
C PHE A 134 -7.40 1.04 11.47
N LEU A 135 -6.15 0.94 10.96
CA LEU A 135 -5.51 -0.35 10.62
C LEU A 135 -5.02 -1.06 11.88
N THR A 136 -4.39 -0.34 12.82
CA THR A 136 -3.96 -0.88 14.12
C THR A 136 -5.15 -1.53 14.84
N ASN A 137 -6.26 -0.79 14.93
CA ASN A 137 -7.47 -1.29 15.59
C ASN A 137 -8.10 -2.48 14.85
N ALA A 138 -8.07 -2.46 13.51
CA ALA A 138 -8.57 -3.58 12.71
C ALA A 138 -7.67 -4.81 12.85
N PHE A 139 -6.35 -4.62 12.87
CA PHE A 139 -5.37 -5.70 13.04
C PHE A 139 -5.54 -6.37 14.41
N ARG A 140 -5.59 -5.59 15.49
CA ARG A 140 -5.83 -6.09 16.85
C ARG A 140 -7.14 -6.90 16.91
N GLN A 141 -8.24 -6.34 16.41
CA GLN A 141 -9.52 -7.05 16.37
C GLN A 141 -9.46 -8.35 15.57
N ALA A 142 -8.75 -8.37 14.43
CA ALA A 142 -8.64 -9.56 13.60
C ALA A 142 -7.81 -10.65 14.27
N THR A 143 -6.69 -10.30 14.89
CA THR A 143 -5.80 -11.27 15.55
C THR A 143 -6.37 -11.81 16.88
N GLU A 144 -7.24 -11.06 17.55
CA GLU A 144 -7.93 -11.51 18.76
C GLU A 144 -9.15 -12.40 18.48
N THR A 145 -9.84 -12.19 17.34
CA THR A 145 -11.16 -12.81 17.09
C THR A 145 -11.17 -13.86 16.00
N LEU A 146 -10.14 -13.93 15.16
CA LEU A 146 -10.07 -14.91 14.08
C LEU A 146 -9.14 -16.05 14.50
N PRO A 147 -9.66 -17.26 14.78
CA PRO A 147 -8.82 -18.43 14.72
C PRO A 147 -8.30 -18.61 13.30
N THR A 148 -7.05 -19.05 13.17
CA THR A 148 -6.36 -19.38 11.94
C THR A 148 -7.21 -20.21 10.94
N PRO A 149 -6.91 -20.14 9.68
CA PRO A 149 -7.78 -20.03 8.52
C PRO A 149 -8.24 -21.39 7.98
N GLU A 150 -9.30 -21.94 8.47
CA GLU A 150 -10.03 -23.00 7.73
C GLU A 150 -11.26 -22.48 6.97
N GLY A 151 -11.59 -21.20 7.12
CA GLY A 151 -12.70 -20.54 6.42
C GLY A 151 -12.20 -19.49 5.42
N GLY A 152 -12.83 -19.42 4.26
CA GLY A 152 -12.53 -18.38 3.26
C GLY A 152 -12.68 -16.96 3.79
N VAL A 153 -12.03 -15.99 3.12
CA VAL A 153 -12.01 -14.58 3.55
C VAL A 153 -13.41 -13.97 3.54
N ASN A 154 -13.85 -13.45 4.67
CA ASN A 154 -15.00 -12.57 4.70
C ASN A 154 -14.59 -11.16 4.24
N LEU A 155 -14.77 -10.86 2.95
CA LEU A 155 -14.34 -9.62 2.32
C LEU A 155 -14.95 -8.37 2.99
N THR A 156 -16.20 -8.45 3.42
CA THR A 156 -16.89 -7.32 4.07
C THR A 156 -16.29 -6.98 5.43
N LYS A 157 -15.97 -7.99 6.25
CA LYS A 157 -15.29 -7.81 7.53
C LYS A 157 -13.84 -7.34 7.33
N SER A 158 -13.17 -7.85 6.30
CA SER A 158 -11.78 -7.52 5.95
C SER A 158 -11.62 -6.21 5.17
N ARG A 159 -12.70 -5.49 4.90
CA ARG A 159 -12.74 -4.31 4.04
C ARG A 159 -11.72 -3.23 4.41
N ARG A 160 -11.36 -3.08 5.69
CA ARG A 160 -10.38 -2.09 6.14
C ARG A 160 -9.00 -2.39 5.56
N PHE A 161 -8.56 -3.65 5.61
CA PHE A 161 -7.29 -4.09 5.03
C PHE A 161 -7.26 -3.99 3.51
N LEU A 162 -8.41 -4.15 2.87
CA LEU A 162 -8.56 -4.04 1.42
C LEU A 162 -8.83 -2.61 0.93
N SER A 163 -8.65 -1.59 1.78
CA SER A 163 -8.89 -0.18 1.44
C SER A 163 -7.61 0.62 1.21
N VAL A 164 -6.47 0.09 1.57
CA VAL A 164 -5.13 0.67 1.43
C VAL A 164 -4.19 -0.36 0.84
N ILE A 165 -3.10 0.08 0.25
CA ILE A 165 -2.12 -0.82 -0.36
C ILE A 165 -0.98 -1.19 0.59
N VAL A 166 -0.69 -0.34 1.56
CA VAL A 166 0.42 -0.49 2.51
C VAL A 166 0.17 -1.55 3.59
N ALA A 167 1.18 -1.89 4.36
CA ALA A 167 1.17 -2.85 5.47
C ALA A 167 0.73 -4.27 5.06
N LYS A 168 1.18 -4.74 3.90
CA LYS A 168 0.87 -6.10 3.43
C LYS A 168 1.82 -6.60 2.36
N SER A 169 1.82 -7.92 2.19
CA SER A 169 2.42 -8.63 1.06
C SER A 169 1.32 -9.22 0.18
N ILE A 170 1.43 -9.02 -1.12
CA ILE A 170 0.42 -9.41 -2.12
C ILE A 170 1.07 -10.33 -3.16
N PRO A 171 0.53 -11.54 -3.42
CA PRO A 171 1.05 -12.40 -4.47
C PRO A 171 1.04 -11.71 -5.83
N ARG A 172 2.17 -11.80 -6.57
CA ARG A 172 2.28 -11.25 -7.93
C ARG A 172 1.30 -11.92 -8.88
N SER A 173 1.06 -13.21 -8.72
CA SER A 173 0.04 -13.95 -9.49
C SER A 173 -1.37 -13.38 -9.31
N MET A 174 -1.70 -12.88 -8.11
CA MET A 174 -2.97 -12.21 -7.85
C MET A 174 -3.05 -10.83 -8.51
N ILE A 175 -1.93 -10.11 -8.59
CA ILE A 175 -1.87 -8.80 -9.26
C ILE A 175 -2.04 -8.98 -10.79
N ALA A 176 -1.37 -9.97 -11.39
CA ALA A 176 -1.46 -10.27 -12.82
C ALA A 176 -1.45 -8.98 -13.69
N ASP A 177 -2.49 -8.76 -14.49
CA ASP A 177 -2.62 -7.59 -15.36
C ASP A 177 -3.28 -6.38 -14.67
N HIS A 178 -3.63 -6.48 -13.39
CA HIS A 178 -4.21 -5.36 -12.67
C HIS A 178 -3.17 -4.26 -12.44
N ARG A 179 -3.58 -3.01 -12.67
CA ARG A 179 -2.74 -1.81 -12.47
C ARG A 179 -3.51 -0.75 -11.70
N PHE A 180 -2.77 0.07 -10.96
CA PHE A 180 -3.33 1.27 -10.34
C PHE A 180 -3.87 2.21 -11.40
N SER A 181 -5.08 2.73 -11.17
CA SER A 181 -5.65 3.73 -12.06
C SER A 181 -5.00 5.10 -11.84
N THR A 182 -4.39 5.65 -12.87
CA THR A 182 -3.82 7.00 -12.86
C THR A 182 -4.86 8.12 -12.90
N LYS A 183 -6.15 7.76 -13.09
CA LYS A 183 -7.27 8.73 -13.14
C LYS A 183 -7.73 9.22 -11.77
N PHE A 184 -7.43 8.47 -10.71
CA PHE A 184 -7.87 8.78 -9.36
C PHE A 184 -6.70 9.25 -8.51
N ARG A 185 -6.87 10.40 -7.86
CA ARG A 185 -5.94 10.89 -6.84
C ARG A 185 -6.25 10.32 -5.45
N LEU A 186 -7.50 9.92 -5.22
CA LEU A 186 -7.97 9.31 -3.97
C LEU A 186 -8.88 8.14 -4.28
N GLY A 187 -8.60 7.00 -3.67
CA GLY A 187 -9.35 5.77 -3.81
C GLY A 187 -8.78 4.80 -4.84
N GLU A 188 -7.64 5.14 -5.45
CA GLU A 188 -6.86 4.27 -6.33
C GLU A 188 -6.49 2.95 -5.66
N ASP A 189 -5.98 3.02 -4.43
CA ASP A 189 -5.63 1.84 -3.61
C ASP A 189 -6.83 0.93 -3.40
N SER A 190 -7.95 1.53 -2.98
CA SER A 190 -9.17 0.78 -2.72
C SER A 190 -9.74 0.14 -3.99
N LEU A 191 -9.62 0.81 -5.14
CA LEU A 191 -10.04 0.25 -6.43
C LEU A 191 -9.10 -0.90 -6.84
N PHE A 192 -7.79 -0.71 -6.73
CA PHE A 192 -6.80 -1.73 -7.02
C PHE A 192 -6.99 -2.96 -6.13
N MET A 193 -7.05 -2.79 -4.81
CA MET A 193 -7.28 -3.88 -3.88
C MET A 193 -8.61 -4.60 -4.11
N THR A 194 -9.66 -3.87 -4.54
CA THR A 194 -10.94 -4.49 -4.88
C THR A 194 -10.83 -5.37 -6.13
N ALA A 195 -10.01 -4.98 -7.10
CA ALA A 195 -9.79 -5.78 -8.32
C ALA A 195 -9.12 -7.13 -8.02
N LEU A 196 -8.35 -7.22 -6.94
CA LEU A 196 -7.65 -8.46 -6.56
C LEU A 196 -8.55 -9.46 -5.81
N THR A 197 -9.77 -9.07 -5.41
CA THR A 197 -10.59 -9.88 -4.49
C THR A 197 -11.20 -11.13 -5.12
N ASN A 198 -11.26 -11.23 -6.44
CA ASN A 198 -11.69 -12.45 -7.13
C ASN A 198 -10.72 -13.63 -6.99
N ASN A 199 -9.44 -13.33 -6.74
CA ASN A 199 -8.38 -14.34 -6.55
C ASN A 199 -7.95 -14.48 -5.08
N LEU A 200 -8.56 -13.70 -4.16
CA LEU A 200 -8.21 -13.71 -2.74
C LEU A 200 -8.88 -14.87 -2.01
N GLN A 201 -8.08 -15.82 -1.55
CA GLN A 201 -8.54 -17.00 -0.82
C GLN A 201 -8.38 -16.82 0.70
N HIS A 202 -7.24 -16.26 1.14
CA HIS A 202 -6.89 -16.15 2.56
C HIS A 202 -6.31 -14.78 2.91
N LEU A 203 -6.55 -14.37 4.15
CA LEU A 203 -5.78 -13.32 4.84
C LEU A 203 -5.02 -13.96 5.99
N ARG A 204 -3.71 -13.76 6.02
CA ARG A 204 -2.87 -14.11 7.16
C ARG A 204 -2.37 -12.85 7.84
N PHE A 205 -2.09 -12.95 9.12
CA PHE A 205 -1.60 -11.83 9.92
C PHE A 205 -0.23 -12.18 10.48
N THR A 206 0.69 -11.21 10.47
CA THR A 206 1.99 -11.31 11.16
C THR A 206 1.81 -11.19 12.67
N SER A 207 2.89 -11.28 13.43
CA SER A 207 2.88 -10.91 14.84
C SER A 207 2.66 -9.39 15.00
N PRO A 208 2.24 -8.91 16.17
CA PRO A 208 2.13 -7.47 16.46
C PRO A 208 3.46 -6.71 16.36
N ALA A 209 4.61 -7.40 16.42
CA ALA A 209 5.95 -6.80 16.32
C ALA A 209 6.35 -6.43 14.88
N SER A 210 5.72 -7.06 13.88
CA SER A 210 5.90 -6.72 12.46
C SER A 210 5.08 -5.48 12.12
N VAL A 211 5.72 -4.31 12.13
CA VAL A 211 5.04 -3.01 12.08
C VAL A 211 5.44 -2.23 10.83
N TYR A 212 4.44 -1.72 10.14
CA TYR A 212 4.53 -0.65 9.15
C TYR A 212 4.24 0.68 9.85
N TYR A 213 5.20 1.58 9.93
CA TYR A 213 5.04 2.88 10.56
C TYR A 213 4.60 3.93 9.55
N ILE A 214 3.41 4.50 9.78
CA ILE A 214 2.82 5.55 8.95
C ILE A 214 3.15 6.91 9.55
N ARG A 215 3.94 7.73 8.83
CA ARG A 215 4.28 9.08 9.27
C ARG A 215 3.11 10.05 9.13
N LYS A 216 2.71 10.66 10.23
CA LYS A 216 1.72 11.74 10.24
C LYS A 216 2.43 13.10 10.22
N ARG A 217 2.51 13.70 9.02
CA ARG A 217 3.01 15.07 8.82
C ARG A 217 1.85 16.06 8.75
N ASN A 218 2.08 17.32 9.17
CA ASN A 218 1.07 18.37 9.03
C ASN A 218 0.76 18.70 7.56
N THR A 219 1.71 18.45 6.64
CA THR A 219 1.66 18.76 5.21
C THR A 219 1.38 17.55 4.31
N SER A 220 0.88 16.43 4.85
CA SER A 220 0.64 15.22 4.08
C SER A 220 -0.30 15.46 2.89
N ALA A 221 0.06 14.94 1.70
CA ALA A 221 -0.72 15.07 0.46
C ALA A 221 -2.15 14.52 0.59
N SER A 222 -2.37 13.50 1.43
CA SER A 222 -3.68 12.91 1.71
C SER A 222 -4.61 13.86 2.49
N ARG A 223 -4.06 14.90 3.14
CA ARG A 223 -4.80 15.91 3.92
C ARG A 223 -5.06 17.19 3.14
N SER A 224 -4.54 17.33 1.91
CA SER A 224 -4.80 18.52 1.10
C SER A 224 -6.30 18.69 0.86
N SER A 225 -6.82 19.89 1.12
CA SER A 225 -8.24 20.20 0.94
C SER A 225 -8.63 20.12 -0.54
N ILE A 226 -9.47 19.16 -0.88
CA ILE A 226 -10.03 19.03 -2.22
C ILE A 226 -11.37 19.79 -2.23
N SER A 227 -11.62 20.63 -3.25
CA SER A 227 -12.90 21.32 -3.37
C SER A 227 -14.07 20.32 -3.44
N PHE A 228 -15.23 20.70 -2.90
CA PHE A 228 -16.41 19.83 -2.87
C PHE A 228 -16.79 19.29 -4.26
N ARG A 229 -16.75 20.14 -5.30
CA ARG A 229 -17.03 19.71 -6.69
C ARG A 229 -16.08 18.61 -7.16
N LYS A 230 -14.77 18.75 -6.90
CA LYS A 230 -13.77 17.74 -7.24
C LYS A 230 -14.00 16.46 -6.46
N GLN A 231 -14.40 16.54 -5.18
CA GLN A 231 -14.70 15.37 -4.36
C GLN A 231 -15.93 14.61 -4.86
N VAL A 232 -17.02 15.33 -5.22
CA VAL A 232 -18.22 14.73 -5.83
C VAL A 232 -17.86 14.04 -7.14
N HIS A 233 -17.16 14.74 -8.03
CA HIS A 233 -16.72 14.17 -9.31
C HIS A 233 -15.87 12.91 -9.11
N ASN A 234 -14.88 12.95 -8.22
CA ASN A 234 -14.03 11.78 -7.92
C ASN A 234 -14.86 10.62 -7.35
N SER A 235 -15.83 10.89 -6.46
CA SER A 235 -16.67 9.83 -5.88
C SER A 235 -17.59 9.19 -6.91
N LEU A 236 -18.20 9.97 -7.81
CA LEU A 236 -19.02 9.44 -8.91
C LEU A 236 -18.18 8.63 -9.91
N ALA A 237 -17.01 9.15 -10.28
CA ALA A 237 -16.09 8.46 -11.18
C ALA A 237 -15.59 7.13 -10.59
N LEU A 238 -15.26 7.12 -9.28
CA LEU A 238 -14.84 5.92 -8.57
C LEU A 238 -15.99 4.90 -8.44
N THR A 239 -17.22 5.37 -8.17
CA THR A 239 -18.43 4.51 -8.19
C THR A 239 -18.60 3.84 -9.56
N GLY A 240 -18.50 4.62 -10.65
CA GLY A 240 -18.53 4.08 -12.00
C GLY A 240 -17.40 3.10 -12.29
N ALA A 241 -16.22 3.28 -11.70
CA ALA A 241 -15.11 2.35 -11.84
C ALA A 241 -15.39 1.02 -11.13
N TYR A 242 -15.97 1.03 -9.92
CA TYR A 242 -16.39 -0.19 -9.21
C TYR A 242 -17.46 -0.95 -10.00
N ILE A 243 -18.46 -0.25 -10.54
CA ILE A 243 -19.50 -0.89 -11.36
C ILE A 243 -18.88 -1.57 -12.59
N ARG A 244 -18.02 -0.85 -13.32
CA ARG A 244 -17.34 -1.42 -14.50
C ARG A 244 -16.46 -2.61 -14.14
N LEU A 245 -15.75 -2.55 -13.01
CA LEU A 245 -14.93 -3.65 -12.54
C LEU A 245 -15.79 -4.88 -12.23
N TYR A 246 -16.87 -4.70 -11.48
CA TYR A 246 -17.81 -5.78 -11.17
C TYR A 246 -18.41 -6.42 -12.43
N MET A 247 -18.82 -5.61 -13.40
CA MET A 247 -19.43 -6.09 -14.64
C MET A 247 -18.48 -6.88 -15.54
N LYS A 248 -17.16 -6.74 -15.37
CA LYS A 248 -16.19 -7.55 -16.12
C LYS A 248 -16.20 -9.03 -15.71
N ASP A 249 -16.45 -9.31 -14.44
CA ASP A 249 -16.47 -10.66 -13.88
C ASP A 249 -17.45 -10.75 -12.71
N ALA A 250 -18.74 -10.57 -13.00
CA ALA A 250 -19.80 -10.55 -11.99
C ALA A 250 -19.98 -11.88 -11.23
N ARG A 251 -19.42 -12.99 -11.74
CA ARG A 251 -19.44 -14.29 -11.08
C ARG A 251 -18.23 -14.53 -10.18
N GLY A 252 -17.10 -13.90 -10.52
CA GLY A 252 -15.86 -14.00 -9.73
C GLY A 252 -15.82 -13.04 -8.54
N TYR A 253 -16.64 -11.98 -8.55
CA TYR A 253 -16.65 -10.97 -7.50
C TYR A 253 -17.82 -11.10 -6.53
N ASP A 254 -17.57 -10.80 -5.24
CA ASP A 254 -18.61 -10.72 -4.21
C ASP A 254 -19.44 -9.44 -4.35
N ALA A 255 -20.73 -9.60 -4.70
CA ALA A 255 -21.65 -8.47 -4.92
C ALA A 255 -21.85 -7.61 -3.66
N LEU A 256 -21.95 -8.24 -2.48
CA LEU A 256 -22.14 -7.52 -1.21
C LEU A 256 -20.91 -6.65 -0.90
N PHE A 257 -19.72 -7.18 -1.11
CA PHE A 257 -18.49 -6.42 -0.96
C PHE A 257 -18.46 -5.19 -1.89
N PHE A 258 -18.81 -5.35 -3.17
CA PHE A 258 -18.87 -4.23 -4.11
C PHE A 258 -19.92 -3.19 -3.71
N LEU A 259 -21.10 -3.61 -3.25
CA LEU A 259 -22.09 -2.67 -2.69
C LEU A 259 -21.51 -1.85 -1.54
N THR A 260 -20.72 -2.47 -0.64
CA THR A 260 -20.07 -1.72 0.45
C THR A 260 -19.05 -0.71 -0.06
N ARG A 261 -18.34 -0.98 -1.18
CA ARG A 261 -17.41 -0.05 -1.83
C ARG A 261 -18.13 1.14 -2.44
N ILE A 262 -19.19 0.87 -3.18
CA ILE A 262 -20.05 1.90 -3.79
C ILE A 262 -20.65 2.79 -2.70
N ALA A 263 -21.27 2.20 -1.67
CA ALA A 263 -21.82 2.94 -0.55
C ALA A 263 -20.78 3.82 0.16
N ALA A 264 -19.55 3.31 0.36
CA ALA A 264 -18.47 4.11 0.96
C ALA A 264 -18.02 5.26 0.06
N SER A 265 -17.97 5.08 -1.25
CA SER A 265 -17.65 6.14 -2.21
C SER A 265 -18.71 7.25 -2.19
N LEU A 266 -19.99 6.86 -2.19
CA LEU A 266 -21.11 7.80 -2.13
C LEU A 266 -21.20 8.52 -0.76
N ARG A 267 -20.95 7.81 0.35
CA ARG A 267 -20.92 8.42 1.69
C ARG A 267 -19.85 9.50 1.81
N LYS A 268 -18.70 9.36 1.16
CA LYS A 268 -17.66 10.40 1.12
C LYS A 268 -18.17 11.70 0.47
N MET A 269 -19.11 11.64 -0.47
CA MET A 269 -19.78 12.83 -1.02
C MET A 269 -20.53 13.61 0.05
N LEU A 270 -21.22 12.90 0.93
CA LEU A 270 -22.11 13.50 1.94
C LEU A 270 -21.36 14.00 3.17
N ALA A 271 -20.22 13.41 3.49
CA ALA A 271 -19.50 13.61 4.75
C ALA A 271 -18.80 14.99 4.89
N LYS A 272 -18.74 15.83 3.85
CA LYS A 272 -18.01 17.11 3.87
C LYS A 272 -18.75 18.27 4.53
N LYS A 273 -20.00 18.07 5.02
CA LYS A 273 -20.75 19.13 5.71
C LYS A 273 -20.25 19.42 7.14
N TYR A 274 -19.27 18.65 7.67
CA TYR A 274 -18.87 18.69 9.09
C TYR A 274 -17.37 18.90 9.36
N ARG A 275 -16.60 19.40 8.37
CA ARG A 275 -15.18 19.73 8.59
C ARG A 275 -14.85 21.21 8.31
N THR A 276 -15.78 22.08 8.63
CA THR A 276 -15.52 23.53 8.76
C THR A 276 -15.92 23.90 10.17
N ILE A 277 -15.06 23.62 11.12
CA ILE A 277 -14.81 24.36 12.36
C ILE A 277 -13.42 23.97 12.81
#